data_44721f322c266eaf09e9833858858cce
#
_entry.id   44721f322c266eaf09e9833858858cce
#
_cell.length_a   1.000
_cell.length_b   1.000
_cell.length_c   1.000
_cell.angle_alpha   90.00
_cell.angle_beta   90.00
_cell.angle_gamma   90.00
#
_symmetry.space_group_name_H-M   'P 1'
#
loop_
_entity.id
_entity.type
_entity.pdbx_description
1 polymer ?
#
loop_
_entity_poly.entity_id
_entity_poly.type
_entity_poly.pdbx_seq_one_letter_code
_entity_poly.pdbx_strand_id
1 'polypeptide(L)'
;MTKNNLNIYGQKCAWGALLFFVACMSACQSDNGDVSSEEYNPSRPVTVTDFIPKEGGVDQKLVVYGSNFGNDTENVKVTIGGQRAVLISVKNDCLYCLVPAKAYTGEVVVSVGGKTANEQSVTANSKFNYKRKMVVGTLCGIRNQFDDQGWHDGPFNTATGFAGEGCLTFDPLNHNILYAVYDENAHGIQALDLETKEVKTILSMSKFDNHRLRSIDFSNDGQYMLISTDRDDRQLQSPSVWIVKRNADGTFTDASKSQILAAYKQCNGAAVHPINGELYFNSYERGQVFRLDMNNYLNTVASGGTWYPNWTDGNFKELFTIQDVNWEFKIFIHPTGKYCYIVVINKHYILRSDYNETTKSFAPPYVVAGQARNDGWVDGVGTGARINRPYQGCFVKNKRYVAENRDDVYDFYFCDNNNHCIRYLTPDGIVRTYAGRGTSSQASDGNTWGTEDGDLREVARFNSPTGIAYDEKSNIFYILDTKGRKIRTISMEK
;
A
#
# COMPACT_ATOMS: atom_id res chain seq x y z
N MET A 1 45.54 -32.75 -20.37
CA MET A 1 45.28 -34.06 -19.76
C MET A 1 44.68 -33.77 -18.37
N THR A 2 43.51 -34.09 -17.97
CA THR A 2 42.51 -35.09 -18.29
C THR A 2 41.11 -34.52 -17.96
N LYS A 3 40.14 -34.82 -18.79
CA LYS A 3 38.69 -34.64 -18.56
C LYS A 3 38.24 -35.51 -17.41
N ASN A 4 37.24 -35.05 -16.66
CA ASN A 4 36.19 -35.93 -16.17
C ASN A 4 34.86 -35.21 -15.97
N ASN A 5 33.85 -35.77 -16.58
CA ASN A 5 32.42 -35.47 -16.53
C ASN A 5 31.83 -35.69 -15.14
N LEU A 6 30.86 -34.89 -14.77
CA LEU A 6 29.81 -35.33 -13.85
C LEU A 6 28.43 -34.78 -14.25
N ASN A 7 27.52 -35.68 -14.26
CA ASN A 7 26.20 -35.77 -14.83
C ASN A 7 25.15 -34.76 -14.34
N ILE A 8 24.32 -34.44 -15.29
CA ILE A 8 23.00 -33.86 -15.27
C ILE A 8 22.00 -34.80 -14.56
N TYR A 9 21.32 -34.28 -13.53
CA TYR A 9 19.93 -34.66 -13.20
C TYR A 9 19.25 -33.53 -12.43
N GLY A 10 18.13 -33.00 -12.97
CA GLY A 10 17.21 -32.16 -12.19
C GLY A 10 16.72 -30.86 -12.84
N GLN A 11 16.24 -30.92 -14.08
CA GLN A 11 15.39 -29.86 -14.60
C GLN A 11 14.35 -30.45 -15.57
N LYS A 12 13.24 -30.86 -15.01
CA LYS A 12 12.02 -31.09 -15.78
C LYS A 12 10.85 -30.73 -14.85
N CYS A 13 10.38 -29.48 -14.89
CA CYS A 13 9.02 -29.06 -14.50
C CYS A 13 8.85 -27.52 -14.57
N ALA A 14 9.27 -26.88 -15.66
CA ALA A 14 8.97 -25.44 -15.84
C ALA A 14 8.70 -25.01 -17.29
N TRP A 15 8.62 -25.94 -18.22
CA TRP A 15 8.49 -25.61 -19.65
C TRP A 15 7.11 -25.91 -20.28
N GLY A 16 6.16 -26.42 -19.52
CA GLY A 16 4.84 -26.76 -20.01
C GLY A 16 3.90 -25.56 -20.26
N ALA A 17 4.07 -24.46 -19.55
CA ALA A 17 3.17 -23.33 -19.65
C ALA A 17 3.57 -22.29 -20.73
N LEU A 18 4.85 -22.26 -21.13
CA LEU A 18 5.37 -21.31 -22.10
C LEU A 18 5.18 -21.80 -23.57
N LEU A 19 5.12 -23.12 -23.77
CA LEU A 19 4.95 -23.72 -25.10
C LEU A 19 3.49 -23.66 -25.62
N PHE A 20 2.50 -23.55 -24.72
CA PHE A 20 1.10 -23.40 -25.16
C PHE A 20 0.77 -21.99 -25.66
N PHE A 21 1.53 -20.98 -25.22
CA PHE A 21 1.32 -19.58 -25.65
C PHE A 21 1.94 -19.29 -27.03
N VAL A 22 3.02 -20.01 -27.40
CA VAL A 22 3.67 -19.87 -28.73
C VAL A 22 2.90 -20.63 -29.81
N ALA A 23 2.22 -21.73 -29.45
CA ALA A 23 1.45 -22.52 -30.40
C ALA A 23 0.17 -21.80 -30.88
N CYS A 24 -0.44 -20.93 -30.06
CA CYS A 24 -1.59 -20.12 -30.45
C CYS A 24 -1.23 -18.94 -31.38
N MET A 25 0.01 -18.47 -31.34
CA MET A 25 0.49 -17.40 -32.23
C MET A 25 0.93 -17.96 -33.60
N SER A 26 1.31 -19.23 -33.65
CA SER A 26 1.73 -19.88 -34.92
C SER A 26 0.55 -20.43 -35.76
N ALA A 27 -0.62 -20.60 -35.17
CA ALA A 27 -1.81 -21.03 -35.88
C ALA A 27 -2.45 -19.90 -36.73
N CYS A 28 -1.96 -18.66 -36.59
CA CYS A 28 -2.37 -17.54 -37.44
C CYS A 28 -1.35 -17.20 -38.56
N GLN A 29 -0.37 -18.07 -38.83
CA GLN A 29 0.75 -17.77 -39.74
C GLN A 29 0.97 -18.85 -40.82
N SER A 30 -0.09 -19.49 -41.34
CA SER A 30 0.01 -20.28 -42.54
C SER A 30 -1.32 -20.26 -43.32
N ASP A 31 -1.56 -19.13 -43.97
CA ASP A 31 -2.16 -19.10 -45.31
C ASP A 31 -1.84 -17.73 -45.92
N ASN A 32 -1.08 -17.72 -46.97
CA ASN A 32 -0.95 -16.60 -47.93
C ASN A 32 -2.24 -16.52 -48.76
N GLY A 33 -3.38 -16.38 -48.09
CA GLY A 33 -4.61 -15.89 -48.64
C GLY A 33 -4.83 -14.51 -48.08
N ASP A 34 -5.16 -13.52 -48.87
CA ASP A 34 -5.64 -12.22 -48.48
C ASP A 34 -6.45 -12.34 -47.18
N VAL A 35 -5.96 -11.78 -46.09
CA VAL A 35 -6.77 -11.55 -44.90
C VAL A 35 -7.73 -10.44 -45.34
N SER A 36 -8.81 -10.82 -46.03
CA SER A 36 -9.90 -9.93 -46.34
C SER A 36 -10.36 -9.34 -45.02
N SER A 37 -10.23 -8.03 -44.89
CA SER A 37 -10.86 -7.24 -43.87
C SER A 37 -12.37 -7.33 -44.09
N GLU A 38 -12.96 -8.51 -43.81
CA GLU A 38 -14.39 -8.69 -43.99
C GLU A 38 -15.13 -7.75 -43.07
N GLU A 39 -15.87 -6.84 -43.65
CA GLU A 39 -16.79 -5.97 -42.91
C GLU A 39 -17.99 -6.79 -42.42
N TYR A 40 -18.63 -6.29 -41.37
CA TYR A 40 -19.90 -6.86 -40.89
C TYR A 40 -20.93 -6.92 -42.00
N ASN A 41 -21.50 -8.10 -42.21
CA ASN A 41 -22.57 -8.30 -43.20
C ASN A 41 -23.91 -8.52 -42.49
N PRO A 42 -24.85 -7.55 -42.53
CA PRO A 42 -26.15 -7.66 -41.84
C PRO A 42 -27.05 -8.78 -42.36
N SER A 43 -26.76 -9.33 -43.57
CA SER A 43 -27.51 -10.45 -44.13
C SER A 43 -27.00 -11.83 -43.68
N ARG A 44 -25.89 -11.88 -42.91
CA ARG A 44 -25.33 -13.10 -42.32
C ARG A 44 -25.56 -13.10 -40.83
N PRO A 45 -25.83 -14.27 -40.19
CA PRO A 45 -25.96 -14.32 -38.76
C PRO A 45 -24.60 -14.07 -38.08
N VAL A 46 -24.63 -13.31 -36.98
CA VAL A 46 -23.51 -13.25 -36.02
C VAL A 46 -23.52 -14.52 -35.19
N THR A 47 -22.40 -15.16 -35.00
CA THR A 47 -22.29 -16.35 -34.13
C THR A 47 -21.21 -16.17 -33.07
N VAL A 48 -21.42 -16.73 -31.90
CA VAL A 48 -20.39 -16.90 -30.84
C VAL A 48 -20.24 -18.40 -30.62
N THR A 49 -19.08 -18.95 -30.96
CA THR A 49 -18.77 -20.37 -30.81
C THR A 49 -18.18 -20.71 -29.46
N ASP A 50 -17.27 -19.87 -28.95
CA ASP A 50 -16.60 -20.07 -27.70
C ASP A 50 -15.97 -18.77 -27.15
N PHE A 51 -15.45 -18.80 -25.92
CA PHE A 51 -14.57 -17.77 -25.38
C PHE A 51 -13.57 -18.38 -24.38
N ILE A 52 -12.41 -17.76 -24.23
CA ILE A 52 -11.32 -18.21 -23.36
C ILE A 52 -10.67 -16.99 -22.68
N PRO A 53 -10.40 -17.05 -21.35
CA PRO A 53 -10.71 -18.12 -20.39
C PRO A 53 -12.18 -18.13 -19.96
N LYS A 54 -12.63 -19.22 -19.32
CA LYS A 54 -14.00 -19.37 -18.78
C LYS A 54 -14.20 -18.68 -17.43
N GLU A 55 -13.11 -18.28 -16.80
CA GLU A 55 -13.14 -17.59 -15.51
C GLU A 55 -12.00 -16.58 -15.35
N GLY A 56 -12.20 -15.60 -14.49
CA GLY A 56 -11.23 -14.56 -14.17
C GLY A 56 -11.87 -13.40 -13.44
N GLY A 57 -11.07 -12.42 -13.05
CA GLY A 57 -11.54 -11.17 -12.40
C GLY A 57 -11.45 -9.98 -13.34
N VAL A 58 -11.52 -8.79 -12.79
CA VAL A 58 -11.34 -7.53 -13.52
C VAL A 58 -10.01 -7.53 -14.30
N ASP A 59 -10.02 -6.89 -15.46
CA ASP A 59 -8.89 -6.78 -16.41
C ASP A 59 -8.37 -8.12 -16.95
N GLN A 60 -9.09 -9.24 -16.70
CA GLN A 60 -8.78 -10.50 -17.33
C GLN A 60 -8.94 -10.37 -18.86
N LYS A 61 -7.89 -10.71 -19.58
CA LYS A 61 -7.91 -10.78 -21.04
C LYS A 61 -8.83 -11.92 -21.49
N LEU A 62 -9.78 -11.60 -22.36
CA LEU A 62 -10.77 -12.54 -22.90
C LEU A 62 -10.76 -12.51 -24.43
N VAL A 63 -10.69 -13.67 -25.03
CA VAL A 63 -10.90 -13.83 -26.48
C VAL A 63 -12.24 -14.48 -26.70
N VAL A 64 -13.08 -13.89 -27.54
CA VAL A 64 -14.36 -14.46 -27.96
C VAL A 64 -14.25 -14.88 -29.43
N TYR A 65 -14.56 -16.13 -29.70
CA TYR A 65 -14.54 -16.73 -31.04
C TYR A 65 -15.93 -16.81 -31.65
N GLY A 66 -16.03 -16.60 -32.94
CA GLY A 66 -17.31 -16.64 -33.66
C GLY A 66 -17.18 -16.32 -35.11
N SER A 67 -18.17 -15.64 -35.67
CA SER A 67 -18.15 -15.19 -37.07
C SER A 67 -19.00 -13.95 -37.28
N ASN A 68 -18.69 -13.22 -38.36
CA ASN A 68 -19.39 -12.03 -38.80
C ASN A 68 -19.33 -10.86 -37.80
N PHE A 69 -18.20 -10.72 -37.08
CA PHE A 69 -17.98 -9.59 -36.18
C PHE A 69 -17.55 -8.31 -36.91
N GLY A 70 -17.03 -8.44 -38.15
CA GLY A 70 -16.43 -7.33 -38.88
C GLY A 70 -15.04 -6.96 -38.38
N ASN A 71 -14.63 -5.71 -38.62
CA ASN A 71 -13.30 -5.19 -38.27
C ASN A 71 -13.33 -3.84 -37.55
N ASP A 72 -14.52 -3.30 -37.23
CA ASP A 72 -14.72 -2.00 -36.58
C ASP A 72 -15.09 -2.17 -35.10
N THR A 73 -14.18 -1.74 -34.21
CA THR A 73 -14.39 -1.78 -32.76
C THR A 73 -15.57 -0.93 -32.29
N GLU A 74 -15.93 0.11 -33.02
CA GLU A 74 -17.06 0.97 -32.68
C GLU A 74 -18.42 0.35 -33.04
N ASN A 75 -18.41 -0.64 -33.95
CA ASN A 75 -19.61 -1.34 -34.38
C ASN A 75 -19.89 -2.62 -33.56
N VAL A 76 -19.03 -2.95 -32.61
CA VAL A 76 -19.14 -4.14 -31.77
C VAL A 76 -19.23 -3.75 -30.28
N LYS A 77 -20.09 -4.44 -29.58
CA LYS A 77 -20.21 -4.34 -28.12
C LYS A 77 -20.15 -5.73 -27.51
N VAL A 78 -19.32 -5.90 -26.46
CA VAL A 78 -19.27 -7.11 -25.67
C VAL A 78 -19.73 -6.78 -24.26
N THR A 79 -20.63 -7.59 -23.69
CA THR A 79 -21.00 -7.51 -22.28
C THR A 79 -20.73 -8.84 -21.58
N ILE A 80 -20.27 -8.76 -20.33
CA ILE A 80 -19.97 -9.91 -19.47
C ILE A 80 -20.71 -9.69 -18.16
N GLY A 81 -21.63 -10.61 -17.81
CA GLY A 81 -22.48 -10.44 -16.63
C GLY A 81 -23.27 -9.13 -16.62
N GLY A 82 -23.66 -8.64 -17.80
CA GLY A 82 -24.39 -7.39 -17.98
C GLY A 82 -23.51 -6.11 -18.02
N GLN A 83 -22.21 -6.19 -17.74
CA GLN A 83 -21.29 -5.04 -17.78
C GLN A 83 -20.56 -4.96 -19.12
N ARG A 84 -20.37 -3.74 -19.65
CA ARG A 84 -19.68 -3.52 -20.93
C ARG A 84 -18.18 -3.77 -20.79
N ALA A 85 -17.64 -4.69 -21.60
CA ALA A 85 -16.22 -4.97 -21.69
C ALA A 85 -15.47 -3.87 -22.47
N VAL A 86 -14.18 -3.68 -22.15
CA VAL A 86 -13.29 -2.84 -22.96
C VAL A 86 -12.80 -3.68 -24.14
N LEU A 87 -13.21 -3.29 -25.34
CA LEU A 87 -12.83 -3.97 -26.56
C LEU A 87 -11.49 -3.44 -27.05
N ILE A 88 -10.49 -4.32 -27.21
CA ILE A 88 -9.13 -3.98 -27.63
C ILE A 88 -8.97 -4.15 -29.14
N SER A 89 -9.49 -5.24 -29.70
CA SER A 89 -9.46 -5.48 -31.16
C SER A 89 -10.62 -6.34 -31.62
N VAL A 90 -10.97 -6.16 -32.86
CA VAL A 90 -12.03 -6.90 -33.59
C VAL A 90 -11.43 -7.47 -34.86
N LYS A 91 -11.65 -8.76 -35.06
CA LYS A 91 -11.50 -9.46 -36.35
C LYS A 91 -12.80 -10.21 -36.62
N ASN A 92 -13.07 -10.50 -37.89
CA ASN A 92 -14.34 -11.11 -38.28
C ASN A 92 -14.67 -12.42 -37.58
N ASP A 93 -13.67 -13.14 -37.08
CA ASP A 93 -13.76 -14.44 -36.42
C ASP A 93 -13.39 -14.41 -34.93
N CYS A 94 -12.81 -13.31 -34.39
CA CYS A 94 -12.47 -13.20 -32.99
C CYS A 94 -12.45 -11.75 -32.44
N LEU A 95 -12.82 -11.62 -31.19
CA LEU A 95 -12.78 -10.37 -30.41
C LEU A 95 -11.80 -10.50 -29.27
N TYR A 96 -11.01 -9.47 -29.04
CA TYR A 96 -10.14 -9.39 -27.89
C TYR A 96 -10.59 -8.26 -26.99
N CYS A 97 -10.95 -8.59 -25.73
CA CYS A 97 -11.46 -7.62 -24.77
C CYS A 97 -10.96 -7.88 -23.34
N LEU A 98 -11.19 -6.92 -22.45
CA LEU A 98 -10.94 -7.04 -21.02
C LEU A 98 -12.24 -7.21 -20.26
N VAL A 99 -12.24 -8.12 -19.30
CA VAL A 99 -13.36 -8.32 -18.37
C VAL A 99 -13.55 -7.05 -17.54
N PRO A 100 -14.73 -6.44 -17.52
CA PRO A 100 -14.96 -5.20 -16.80
C PRO A 100 -15.03 -5.42 -15.28
N ALA A 101 -14.73 -4.38 -14.51
CA ALA A 101 -15.02 -4.36 -13.08
C ALA A 101 -16.52 -4.55 -12.84
N LYS A 102 -16.87 -5.20 -11.73
CA LYS A 102 -18.26 -5.49 -11.33
C LYS A 102 -19.03 -6.34 -12.35
N ALA A 103 -18.35 -7.05 -13.24
CA ALA A 103 -18.96 -8.12 -13.99
C ALA A 103 -19.28 -9.25 -13.01
N TYR A 104 -20.53 -9.62 -12.90
CA TYR A 104 -20.90 -10.81 -12.13
C TYR A 104 -20.74 -12.06 -12.98
N THR A 105 -20.64 -13.23 -12.32
CA THR A 105 -20.77 -14.49 -13.04
C THR A 105 -22.04 -14.48 -13.88
N GLY A 106 -21.90 -14.59 -15.19
CA GLY A 106 -23.03 -14.39 -16.08
C GLY A 106 -22.70 -14.61 -17.55
N GLU A 107 -23.63 -14.20 -18.39
CA GLU A 107 -23.57 -14.38 -19.83
C GLU A 107 -22.51 -13.48 -20.48
N VAL A 108 -21.87 -14.00 -21.53
CA VAL A 108 -21.07 -13.23 -22.48
C VAL A 108 -21.93 -12.98 -23.71
N VAL A 109 -22.25 -11.71 -23.96
CA VAL A 109 -23.11 -11.31 -25.10
C VAL A 109 -22.32 -10.41 -26.03
N VAL A 110 -22.37 -10.72 -27.30
CA VAL A 110 -21.78 -9.93 -28.39
C VAL A 110 -22.91 -9.31 -29.19
N SER A 111 -22.87 -7.99 -29.37
CA SER A 111 -23.76 -7.24 -30.22
C SER A 111 -22.95 -6.57 -31.33
N VAL A 112 -23.38 -6.72 -32.56
CA VAL A 112 -22.72 -6.18 -33.76
C VAL A 112 -23.75 -5.42 -34.60
N GLY A 113 -23.35 -4.32 -35.22
CA GLY A 113 -24.23 -3.51 -36.03
C GLY A 113 -24.92 -2.35 -35.31
N GLY A 114 -24.50 -1.98 -34.12
CA GLY A 114 -25.13 -0.93 -33.31
C GLY A 114 -25.13 0.47 -33.93
N LYS A 115 -24.37 0.70 -35.00
CA LYS A 115 -24.41 1.92 -35.82
C LYS A 115 -25.50 1.88 -36.92
N THR A 116 -26.15 0.74 -37.07
CA THR A 116 -27.16 0.50 -38.15
C THR A 116 -28.49 0.05 -37.53
N ALA A 117 -29.56 0.10 -38.31
CA ALA A 117 -30.87 -0.39 -37.85
C ALA A 117 -30.93 -1.94 -37.72
N ASN A 118 -29.86 -2.64 -38.00
CA ASN A 118 -29.78 -4.10 -38.07
C ASN A 118 -28.80 -4.68 -37.04
N GLU A 119 -28.85 -4.22 -35.79
CA GLU A 119 -28.05 -4.78 -34.70
C GLU A 119 -28.43 -6.25 -34.43
N GLN A 120 -27.44 -7.12 -34.41
CA GLN A 120 -27.58 -8.52 -34.02
C GLN A 120 -26.88 -8.76 -32.69
N SER A 121 -27.56 -9.43 -31.77
CA SER A 121 -27.00 -9.79 -30.48
C SER A 121 -27.02 -11.30 -30.26
N VAL A 122 -25.89 -11.88 -29.85
CA VAL A 122 -25.73 -13.31 -29.63
C VAL A 122 -25.12 -13.56 -28.25
N THR A 123 -25.71 -14.51 -27.53
CA THR A 123 -25.19 -14.96 -26.25
C THR A 123 -24.37 -16.23 -26.42
N ALA A 124 -23.20 -16.29 -25.80
CA ALA A 124 -22.36 -17.48 -25.75
C ALA A 124 -23.04 -18.63 -25.02
N ASN A 125 -22.74 -19.87 -25.44
CA ASN A 125 -23.34 -21.07 -24.82
C ASN A 125 -22.96 -21.36 -23.38
N SER A 126 -21.90 -20.73 -22.88
CA SER A 126 -21.43 -20.89 -21.50
C SER A 126 -21.37 -19.53 -20.79
N LYS A 127 -21.48 -19.56 -19.46
CA LYS A 127 -21.33 -18.37 -18.62
C LYS A 127 -19.88 -18.16 -18.26
N PHE A 128 -19.48 -16.89 -18.13
CA PHE A 128 -18.20 -16.51 -17.55
C PHE A 128 -18.30 -16.56 -16.01
N ASN A 129 -17.35 -17.25 -15.36
CA ASN A 129 -17.28 -17.35 -13.91
C ASN A 129 -16.41 -16.22 -13.36
N TYR A 130 -17.05 -15.16 -12.90
CA TYR A 130 -16.32 -13.98 -12.39
C TYR A 130 -15.70 -14.24 -11.01
N LYS A 131 -14.40 -14.01 -10.89
CA LYS A 131 -13.61 -14.15 -9.68
C LYS A 131 -13.21 -12.78 -9.16
N ARG A 132 -13.78 -12.35 -8.03
CA ARG A 132 -13.36 -11.12 -7.37
C ARG A 132 -11.89 -11.16 -7.01
N LYS A 133 -11.20 -10.04 -7.21
CA LYS A 133 -9.79 -9.85 -6.87
C LYS A 133 -9.61 -8.71 -5.88
N MET A 134 -8.47 -8.70 -5.20
CA MET A 134 -7.97 -7.49 -4.55
C MET A 134 -7.58 -6.48 -5.62
N VAL A 135 -8.02 -5.24 -5.47
CA VAL A 135 -7.74 -4.14 -6.39
C VAL A 135 -7.32 -2.89 -5.64
N VAL A 136 -6.57 -2.04 -6.32
CA VAL A 136 -6.33 -0.67 -5.85
C VAL A 136 -7.50 0.21 -6.27
N GLY A 137 -7.97 1.04 -5.35
CA GLY A 137 -8.97 2.07 -5.60
C GLY A 137 -8.58 3.40 -4.95
N THR A 138 -9.22 4.48 -5.35
CA THR A 138 -9.06 5.81 -4.75
C THR A 138 -10.18 6.06 -3.73
N LEU A 139 -9.81 6.42 -2.49
CA LEU A 139 -10.76 6.78 -1.43
C LEU A 139 -11.12 8.27 -1.50
N CYS A 140 -10.12 9.12 -1.51
CA CYS A 140 -10.26 10.58 -1.56
C CYS A 140 -8.99 11.23 -2.14
N GLY A 141 -9.00 12.57 -2.33
CA GLY A 141 -7.90 13.28 -2.95
C GLY A 141 -8.15 13.49 -4.44
N ILE A 142 -9.35 13.92 -4.80
CA ILE A 142 -9.67 14.23 -6.19
C ILE A 142 -9.05 15.58 -6.52
N ARG A 143 -8.24 15.65 -7.59
CA ARG A 143 -7.82 16.96 -8.15
C ARG A 143 -9.04 17.67 -8.68
N ASN A 144 -9.24 18.91 -8.26
CA ASN A 144 -10.26 19.75 -8.87
C ASN A 144 -9.82 20.21 -10.27
N GLN A 145 -10.76 20.74 -11.04
CA GLN A 145 -10.55 21.18 -12.43
C GLN A 145 -9.56 22.36 -12.55
N PHE A 146 -9.20 23.01 -11.43
CA PHE A 146 -8.28 24.14 -11.39
C PHE A 146 -6.87 23.76 -10.95
N ASP A 147 -6.61 22.46 -10.77
CA ASP A 147 -5.35 21.94 -10.24
C ASP A 147 -4.97 22.55 -8.88
N ASP A 148 -5.98 22.94 -8.11
CA ASP A 148 -5.83 23.47 -6.75
C ASP A 148 -5.18 22.39 -5.88
N GLN A 149 -3.98 22.71 -5.42
CA GLN A 149 -3.17 21.82 -4.60
C GLN A 149 -3.33 22.11 -3.10
N GLY A 150 -4.23 23.02 -2.77
CA GLY A 150 -4.54 23.39 -1.40
C GLY A 150 -5.11 22.23 -0.59
N TRP A 151 -5.00 22.38 0.72
CA TRP A 151 -5.59 21.46 1.68
C TRP A 151 -7.02 21.90 1.96
N HIS A 152 -7.97 21.03 1.64
CA HIS A 152 -9.38 21.28 1.87
C HIS A 152 -9.99 20.11 2.63
N ASP A 153 -10.44 20.38 3.84
CA ASP A 153 -11.30 19.48 4.60
C ASP A 153 -12.68 19.37 3.92
N GLY A 154 -13.42 18.32 4.20
CA GLY A 154 -14.77 18.07 3.71
C GLY A 154 -15.03 16.65 3.28
N PRO A 155 -16.12 16.40 2.53
CA PRO A 155 -16.45 15.06 2.04
C PRO A 155 -15.33 14.44 1.18
N PHE A 156 -15.18 13.12 1.19
CA PHE A 156 -14.12 12.41 0.46
C PHE A 156 -14.04 12.72 -1.03
N ASN A 157 -15.17 13.07 -1.65
CA ASN A 157 -15.23 13.45 -3.06
C ASN A 157 -14.79 14.87 -3.36
N THR A 158 -14.54 15.70 -2.33
CA THR A 158 -14.10 17.09 -2.46
C THR A 158 -12.84 17.40 -1.68
N ALA A 159 -12.49 16.59 -0.67
CA ALA A 159 -11.28 16.77 0.12
C ALA A 159 -10.04 16.66 -0.76
N THR A 160 -9.08 17.55 -0.55
CA THR A 160 -7.83 17.66 -1.33
C THR A 160 -6.63 17.88 -0.43
N GLY A 161 -5.46 17.89 -1.01
CA GLY A 161 -4.18 18.02 -0.32
C GLY A 161 -3.42 16.71 -0.35
N PHE A 162 -3.41 15.98 0.76
CA PHE A 162 -2.73 14.68 0.92
C PHE A 162 -1.31 14.63 0.35
N ALA A 163 -0.64 15.80 0.31
CA ALA A 163 0.75 15.93 -0.10
C ALA A 163 1.67 15.86 1.12
N GLY A 164 2.95 15.66 0.88
CA GLY A 164 3.94 15.52 1.96
C GLY A 164 4.15 14.07 2.40
N GLU A 165 5.37 13.76 2.79
CA GLU A 165 5.71 12.45 3.35
C GLU A 165 5.01 12.29 4.70
N GLY A 166 4.29 11.20 4.93
CA GLY A 166 3.45 11.10 6.11
C GLY A 166 3.15 9.68 6.55
N CYS A 167 2.28 9.58 7.54
CA CYS A 167 1.83 8.33 8.14
C CYS A 167 0.31 8.27 8.25
N LEU A 168 -0.20 7.06 8.25
CA LEU A 168 -1.60 6.73 8.54
C LEU A 168 -1.67 5.85 9.78
N THR A 169 -2.61 6.13 10.69
CA THR A 169 -2.80 5.33 11.91
C THR A 169 -4.26 5.31 12.29
N PHE A 170 -4.82 4.14 12.58
CA PHE A 170 -6.19 4.02 13.08
C PHE A 170 -6.32 4.47 14.53
N ASP A 171 -7.47 5.04 14.86
CA ASP A 171 -7.85 5.22 16.25
C ASP A 171 -8.06 3.84 16.90
N PRO A 172 -7.35 3.51 18.00
CA PRO A 172 -7.46 2.19 18.61
C PRO A 172 -8.81 1.92 19.27
N LEU A 173 -9.59 2.95 19.58
CA LEU A 173 -10.92 2.85 20.20
C LEU A 173 -12.07 3.06 19.21
N ASN A 174 -11.79 3.64 18.04
CA ASN A 174 -12.79 3.84 16.99
C ASN A 174 -12.17 3.59 15.61
N HIS A 175 -12.20 2.36 15.14
CA HIS A 175 -11.63 1.96 13.85
C HIS A 175 -12.29 2.62 12.61
N ASN A 176 -13.37 3.40 12.78
CA ASN A 176 -13.90 4.23 11.71
C ASN A 176 -13.08 5.52 11.50
N ILE A 177 -12.18 5.84 12.41
CA ILE A 177 -11.31 7.02 12.30
C ILE A 177 -9.89 6.61 11.91
N LEU A 178 -9.43 7.14 10.79
CA LEU A 178 -8.06 7.02 10.30
C LEU A 178 -7.39 8.38 10.41
N TYR A 179 -6.33 8.48 11.19
CA TYR A 179 -5.54 9.71 11.30
C TYR A 179 -4.45 9.76 10.23
N ALA A 180 -4.25 10.94 9.67
CA ALA A 180 -3.17 11.23 8.75
C ALA A 180 -2.32 12.39 9.29
N VAL A 181 -1.01 12.21 9.23
CA VAL A 181 -0.01 13.22 9.56
C VAL A 181 0.95 13.37 8.39
N TYR A 182 1.43 14.58 8.17
CA TYR A 182 2.27 14.94 7.02
C TYR A 182 3.47 15.77 7.47
N ASP A 183 4.61 15.54 6.84
CA ASP A 183 5.87 16.22 7.10
C ASP A 183 5.92 17.65 6.55
N GLU A 184 5.13 17.94 5.51
CA GLU A 184 5.19 19.24 4.84
C GLU A 184 4.09 20.22 5.30
N ASN A 185 4.53 21.46 5.51
CA ASN A 185 3.76 22.70 5.49
C ASN A 185 2.46 22.77 6.29
N ALA A 186 2.59 23.06 7.59
CA ALA A 186 1.58 23.77 8.37
C ALA A 186 0.18 23.10 8.46
N HIS A 187 0.05 21.87 8.09
CA HIS A 187 -1.18 21.12 8.26
C HIS A 187 -1.04 20.22 9.49
N GLY A 188 -1.96 20.35 10.40
CA GLY A 188 -2.01 19.56 11.60
C GLY A 188 -2.33 18.08 11.33
N ILE A 189 -2.98 17.44 12.28
CA ILE A 189 -3.45 16.07 12.14
C ILE A 189 -4.86 16.08 11.56
N GLN A 190 -5.06 15.35 10.48
CA GLN A 190 -6.38 15.11 9.90
C GLN A 190 -6.95 13.79 10.38
N ALA A 191 -8.26 13.78 10.64
CA ALA A 191 -9.06 12.59 10.82
C ALA A 191 -9.89 12.34 9.54
N LEU A 192 -9.79 11.14 9.01
CA LEU A 192 -10.64 10.62 7.96
C LEU A 192 -11.69 9.75 8.62
N ASP A 193 -12.94 10.20 8.65
CA ASP A 193 -14.06 9.43 9.15
C ASP A 193 -14.59 8.53 8.02
N LEU A 194 -14.38 7.24 8.15
CA LEU A 194 -14.73 6.24 7.12
C LEU A 194 -16.24 5.96 7.07
N GLU A 195 -16.98 6.29 8.14
CA GLU A 195 -18.43 6.12 8.23
C GLU A 195 -19.14 7.29 7.57
N THR A 196 -18.82 8.52 7.99
CA THR A 196 -19.40 9.74 7.41
C THR A 196 -18.79 10.13 6.08
N LYS A 197 -17.62 9.57 5.75
CA LYS A 197 -16.81 9.86 4.54
C LYS A 197 -16.37 11.32 4.47
N GLU A 198 -15.89 11.83 5.58
CA GLU A 198 -15.40 13.19 5.73
C GLU A 198 -13.94 13.25 6.18
N VAL A 199 -13.23 14.26 5.76
CA VAL A 199 -11.89 14.62 6.22
C VAL A 199 -12.00 15.89 7.04
N LYS A 200 -11.37 15.90 8.22
CA LYS A 200 -11.36 17.07 9.11
C LYS A 200 -9.99 17.22 9.78
N THR A 201 -9.44 18.42 9.77
CA THR A 201 -8.30 18.80 10.60
C THR A 201 -8.74 18.89 12.06
N ILE A 202 -8.16 18.08 12.94
CA ILE A 202 -8.58 17.95 14.34
C ILE A 202 -7.58 18.57 15.32
N LEU A 203 -6.30 18.59 14.97
CA LEU A 203 -5.23 19.18 15.76
C LEU A 203 -4.38 20.07 14.85
N SER A 204 -4.26 21.33 15.20
CA SER A 204 -3.48 22.31 14.43
C SER A 204 -1.99 22.20 14.71
N MET A 205 -1.16 22.62 13.75
CA MET A 205 0.30 22.68 13.92
C MET A 205 0.76 23.57 15.05
N SER A 206 0.01 24.67 15.32
CA SER A 206 0.31 25.61 16.40
C SER A 206 0.31 24.95 17.77
N LYS A 207 -0.44 23.86 17.94
CA LYS A 207 -0.46 23.04 19.16
C LYS A 207 0.88 22.36 19.45
N PHE A 208 1.71 22.20 18.43
CA PHE A 208 3.02 21.53 18.47
C PHE A 208 4.15 22.52 18.13
N ASP A 209 4.02 23.78 18.51
CA ASP A 209 5.00 24.84 18.25
C ASP A 209 5.39 24.98 16.75
N ASN A 210 4.49 24.60 15.85
CA ASN A 210 4.68 24.54 14.39
C ASN A 210 5.85 23.64 13.94
N HIS A 211 6.15 22.60 14.72
CA HIS A 211 7.12 21.58 14.33
C HIS A 211 6.54 20.64 13.29
N ARG A 212 7.36 20.09 12.42
CA ARG A 212 6.98 19.04 11.48
C ARG A 212 6.53 17.79 12.22
N LEU A 213 5.34 17.29 11.92
CA LEU A 213 4.78 16.09 12.51
C LEU A 213 5.21 14.88 11.69
N ARG A 214 5.68 13.80 12.33
CA ARG A 214 6.31 12.67 11.63
C ARG A 214 5.60 11.34 11.77
N SER A 215 5.02 11.06 12.94
CA SER A 215 4.27 9.83 13.19
C SER A 215 3.26 10.02 14.32
N ILE A 216 2.26 9.16 14.31
CA ILE A 216 1.27 9.02 15.37
C ILE A 216 1.30 7.59 15.89
N ASP A 217 1.26 7.44 17.20
CA ASP A 217 0.97 6.18 17.87
C ASP A 217 0.09 6.45 19.12
N PHE A 218 -0.35 5.41 19.81
CA PHE A 218 -1.26 5.53 20.94
C PHE A 218 -0.78 4.74 22.15
N SER A 219 -1.14 5.23 23.36
CA SER A 219 -1.06 4.40 24.56
C SER A 219 -1.94 3.16 24.43
N ASN A 220 -1.56 2.06 25.12
CA ASN A 220 -2.27 0.77 24.98
C ASN A 220 -3.75 0.82 25.35
N ASP A 221 -4.14 1.79 26.20
CA ASP A 221 -5.53 2.05 26.56
C ASP A 221 -6.25 2.99 25.57
N GLY A 222 -5.54 3.51 24.58
CA GLY A 222 -6.06 4.45 23.58
C GLY A 222 -6.38 5.84 24.13
N GLN A 223 -6.03 6.14 25.39
CA GLN A 223 -6.38 7.42 26.01
C GLN A 223 -5.43 8.56 25.67
N TYR A 224 -4.28 8.24 25.11
CA TYR A 224 -3.29 9.22 24.72
C TYR A 224 -2.79 8.98 23.30
N MET A 225 -2.75 10.04 22.52
CA MET A 225 -2.10 10.08 21.21
C MET A 225 -0.66 10.60 21.41
N LEU A 226 0.31 9.89 20.86
CA LEU A 226 1.72 10.25 20.89
C LEU A 226 2.14 10.68 19.48
N ILE A 227 2.75 11.85 19.39
CA ILE A 227 3.12 12.47 18.10
C ILE A 227 4.62 12.74 18.11
N SER A 228 5.35 12.12 17.17
CA SER A 228 6.76 12.48 16.97
C SER A 228 6.87 13.76 16.14
N THR A 229 7.83 14.60 16.51
CA THR A 229 8.05 15.89 15.87
C THR A 229 9.51 16.06 15.48
N ASP A 230 9.70 16.75 14.37
CA ASP A 230 11.01 17.02 13.80
C ASP A 230 11.17 18.53 13.63
N ARG A 231 12.11 19.10 14.38
CA ARG A 231 12.51 20.50 14.26
C ARG A 231 14.00 20.59 13.96
N ASP A 232 14.31 21.25 12.89
CA ASP A 232 15.70 21.47 12.44
C ASP A 232 16.36 22.66 13.15
N ASP A 233 16.30 22.72 14.48
CA ASP A 233 16.99 23.74 15.27
C ASP A 233 18.28 23.25 15.96
N ARG A 234 18.56 21.94 15.83
CA ARG A 234 19.73 21.25 16.40
C ARG A 234 19.90 21.38 17.93
N GLN A 235 18.84 21.74 18.63
CA GLN A 235 18.87 21.90 20.08
C GLN A 235 18.55 20.58 20.79
N LEU A 236 19.32 20.26 21.84
CA LEU A 236 19.10 19.06 22.66
C LEU A 236 17.80 19.07 23.47
N GLN A 237 17.12 20.20 23.52
CA GLN A 237 15.89 20.40 24.28
C GLN A 237 14.65 20.51 23.37
N SER A 238 14.81 20.29 22.07
CA SER A 238 13.70 20.34 21.15
C SER A 238 12.70 19.22 21.43
N PRO A 239 11.39 19.51 21.35
CA PRO A 239 10.37 18.48 21.48
C PRO A 239 10.57 17.35 20.49
N SER A 240 10.68 16.12 20.98
CA SER A 240 10.80 14.91 20.17
C SER A 240 9.47 14.17 20.08
N VAL A 241 8.76 14.06 21.22
CA VAL A 241 7.46 13.41 21.29
C VAL A 241 6.52 14.25 22.14
N TRP A 242 5.36 14.54 21.56
CA TRP A 242 4.22 15.13 22.25
C TRP A 242 3.25 14.05 22.68
N ILE A 243 2.54 14.30 23.79
CA ILE A 243 1.43 13.48 24.24
C ILE A 243 0.17 14.34 24.33
N VAL A 244 -0.92 13.84 23.74
CA VAL A 244 -2.23 14.52 23.73
C VAL A 244 -3.25 13.60 24.39
N LYS A 245 -3.94 14.11 25.40
CA LYS A 245 -4.97 13.34 26.11
C LYS A 245 -6.28 13.37 25.35
N ARG A 246 -6.94 12.20 25.22
CA ARG A 246 -8.29 12.09 24.66
C ARG A 246 -9.29 12.87 25.50
N ASN A 247 -10.22 13.57 24.86
CA ASN A 247 -11.31 14.26 25.51
C ASN A 247 -12.34 13.27 26.11
N ALA A 248 -13.17 13.74 27.02
CA ALA A 248 -14.18 12.90 27.65
C ALA A 248 -15.24 12.36 26.65
N ASP A 249 -15.45 13.07 25.55
CA ASP A 249 -16.33 12.66 24.44
C ASP A 249 -15.70 11.63 23.48
N GLY A 250 -14.48 11.19 23.76
CA GLY A 250 -13.76 10.22 22.95
C GLY A 250 -12.98 10.83 21.77
N THR A 251 -12.96 12.15 21.61
CA THR A 251 -12.29 12.82 20.48
C THR A 251 -10.91 13.38 20.85
N PHE A 252 -10.17 13.77 19.82
CA PHE A 252 -9.01 14.66 19.93
C PHE A 252 -9.32 15.96 19.17
N THR A 253 -9.05 17.11 19.81
CA THR A 253 -9.26 18.43 19.24
C THR A 253 -8.20 19.39 19.74
N ASP A 254 -8.14 20.61 19.22
CA ASP A 254 -7.22 21.63 19.74
C ASP A 254 -7.45 21.96 21.22
N ALA A 255 -8.63 21.68 21.76
CA ALA A 255 -8.93 21.81 23.20
C ALA A 255 -8.35 20.65 24.05
N SER A 256 -7.95 19.54 23.44
CA SER A 256 -7.35 18.40 24.16
C SER A 256 -6.09 18.85 24.91
N LYS A 257 -5.91 18.36 26.14
CA LYS A 257 -4.69 18.64 26.92
C LYS A 257 -3.48 17.99 26.25
N SER A 258 -2.41 18.75 26.06
CA SER A 258 -1.16 18.28 25.47
C SER A 258 0.04 18.79 26.24
N GLN A 259 1.14 18.02 26.18
CA GLN A 259 2.43 18.44 26.69
C GLN A 259 3.57 17.70 25.98
N ILE A 260 4.79 18.17 26.17
CA ILE A 260 5.99 17.51 25.69
C ILE A 260 6.25 16.31 26.60
N LEU A 261 6.28 15.11 26.01
CA LEU A 261 6.60 13.87 26.71
C LEU A 261 8.11 13.61 26.77
N ALA A 262 8.79 13.83 25.63
CA ALA A 262 10.24 13.72 25.55
C ALA A 262 10.81 14.87 24.71
N ALA A 263 11.91 15.45 25.17
CA ALA A 263 12.63 16.51 24.49
C ALA A 263 14.11 16.11 24.37
N TYR A 264 14.59 15.97 23.15
CA TYR A 264 16.00 15.70 22.86
C TYR A 264 16.38 16.31 21.51
N LYS A 265 16.19 15.60 20.41
CA LYS A 265 16.48 16.04 19.05
C LYS A 265 15.36 15.59 18.10
N GLN A 266 15.54 15.87 16.85
CA GLN A 266 14.61 15.51 15.76
C GLN A 266 14.19 14.04 15.84
N CYS A 267 12.89 13.80 15.94
CA CYS A 267 12.31 12.47 16.03
C CYS A 267 11.44 12.18 14.82
N ASN A 268 11.76 11.12 14.07
CA ASN A 268 10.99 10.70 12.89
C ASN A 268 9.99 9.58 13.17
N GLY A 269 10.16 8.88 14.28
CA GLY A 269 9.31 7.76 14.64
C GLY A 269 9.31 7.48 16.12
N ALA A 270 8.11 7.31 16.64
CA ALA A 270 7.85 6.87 18.00
C ALA A 270 6.84 5.73 17.95
N ALA A 271 7.03 4.71 18.79
CA ALA A 271 6.18 3.53 18.84
C ALA A 271 5.99 3.07 20.29
N VAL A 272 4.76 2.70 20.63
CA VAL A 272 4.40 2.16 21.95
C VAL A 272 4.45 0.64 21.91
N HIS A 273 5.12 0.04 22.89
CA HIS A 273 5.18 -1.41 22.99
C HIS A 273 3.80 -1.98 23.36
N PRO A 274 3.23 -2.88 22.54
CA PRO A 274 1.84 -3.28 22.66
C PRO A 274 1.51 -4.06 23.94
N ILE A 275 2.52 -4.60 24.65
CA ILE A 275 2.33 -5.42 25.85
C ILE A 275 2.59 -4.63 27.14
N ASN A 276 3.71 -3.88 27.21
CA ASN A 276 4.12 -3.20 28.44
C ASN A 276 3.88 -1.68 28.43
N GLY A 277 3.48 -1.11 27.29
CA GLY A 277 3.14 0.32 27.18
C GLY A 277 4.34 1.28 27.19
N GLU A 278 5.57 0.77 27.10
CA GLU A 278 6.76 1.62 27.00
C GLU A 278 6.86 2.31 25.66
N LEU A 279 7.32 3.55 25.66
CA LEU A 279 7.57 4.31 24.44
C LEU A 279 9.00 4.10 23.95
N TYR A 280 9.14 3.81 22.66
CA TYR A 280 10.42 3.81 21.93
C TYR A 280 10.39 4.92 20.90
N PHE A 281 11.44 5.73 20.85
CA PHE A 281 11.53 6.85 19.91
C PHE A 281 12.98 7.06 19.45
N ASN A 282 13.17 7.78 18.38
CA ASN A 282 14.49 7.98 17.80
C ASN A 282 14.95 9.44 17.83
N SER A 283 16.29 9.60 17.74
CA SER A 283 16.92 10.83 17.28
C SER A 283 17.74 10.52 16.04
N TYR A 284 17.24 10.87 14.87
CA TYR A 284 17.88 10.49 13.61
C TYR A 284 19.25 11.19 13.41
N GLU A 285 19.44 12.38 13.94
CA GLU A 285 20.68 13.14 13.77
C GLU A 285 21.93 12.38 14.24
N ARG A 286 21.80 11.58 15.31
CA ARG A 286 22.85 10.73 15.84
C ARG A 286 22.55 9.23 15.74
N GLY A 287 21.42 8.87 15.17
CA GLY A 287 21.01 7.48 15.02
C GLY A 287 20.57 6.79 16.31
N GLN A 288 20.32 7.54 17.36
CA GLN A 288 20.00 6.99 18.70
C GLN A 288 18.56 6.48 18.76
N VAL A 289 18.37 5.40 19.50
CA VAL A 289 17.06 4.88 19.90
C VAL A 289 16.94 4.94 21.42
N PHE A 290 15.84 5.49 21.88
CA PHE A 290 15.54 5.70 23.29
C PHE A 290 14.33 4.89 23.73
N ARG A 291 14.29 4.56 25.01
CA ARG A 291 13.16 3.97 25.74
C ARG A 291 12.71 4.90 26.84
N LEU A 292 11.40 5.13 26.97
CA LEU A 292 10.75 5.87 28.04
C LEU A 292 9.68 5.01 28.69
N ASP A 293 9.70 4.92 30.03
CA ASP A 293 8.63 4.26 30.80
C ASP A 293 7.43 5.21 30.92
N MET A 294 6.37 4.91 30.19
CA MET A 294 5.13 5.69 30.19
C MET A 294 4.46 5.71 31.56
N ASN A 295 4.65 4.67 32.41
CA ASN A 295 4.07 4.64 33.76
C ASN A 295 4.67 5.73 34.66
N ASN A 296 5.95 6.08 34.51
CA ASN A 296 6.56 7.19 35.20
C ASN A 296 5.86 8.51 34.92
N TYR A 297 5.58 8.75 33.61
CA TYR A 297 4.80 9.92 33.18
C TYR A 297 3.41 9.91 33.80
N LEU A 298 2.66 8.83 33.59
CA LEU A 298 1.27 8.71 34.03
C LEU A 298 1.13 8.86 35.57
N ASN A 299 2.02 8.24 36.35
CA ASN A 299 2.04 8.32 37.80
C ASN A 299 2.39 9.73 38.28
N THR A 300 3.38 10.39 37.64
CA THR A 300 3.76 11.77 37.96
C THR A 300 2.59 12.72 37.75
N VAL A 301 1.93 12.64 36.61
CA VAL A 301 0.79 13.51 36.31
C VAL A 301 -0.43 13.20 37.18
N ALA A 302 -0.70 11.93 37.48
CA ALA A 302 -1.82 11.50 38.30
C ALA A 302 -1.64 11.98 39.78
N SER A 303 -0.41 12.04 40.29
CA SER A 303 -0.10 12.57 41.62
C SER A 303 -0.04 14.09 41.69
N GLY A 304 -0.28 14.80 40.57
CA GLY A 304 -0.16 16.27 40.50
C GLY A 304 1.28 16.77 40.45
N GLY A 305 2.25 15.89 40.19
CA GLY A 305 3.66 16.24 40.03
C GLY A 305 3.95 16.90 38.67
N THR A 306 5.15 17.47 38.56
CA THR A 306 5.65 18.08 37.34
C THR A 306 6.45 17.08 36.51
N TRP A 307 6.10 16.92 35.26
CA TRP A 307 6.86 16.10 34.29
C TRP A 307 7.96 16.93 33.64
N TYR A 308 9.19 16.40 33.66
CA TYR A 308 10.36 17.00 33.00
C TYR A 308 10.74 16.16 31.79
N PRO A 309 10.61 16.68 30.55
CA PRO A 309 10.78 15.87 29.33
C PRO A 309 12.23 15.68 28.90
N ASN A 310 13.22 16.19 29.65
CA ASN A 310 14.62 16.19 29.25
C ASN A 310 15.31 14.87 29.59
N TRP A 311 16.23 14.45 28.71
CA TRP A 311 17.00 13.22 28.92
C TRP A 311 17.92 13.26 30.15
N THR A 312 18.36 14.43 30.57
CA THR A 312 19.19 14.64 31.75
C THR A 312 18.49 14.29 33.08
N ASP A 313 17.16 14.28 33.05
CA ASP A 313 16.33 13.97 34.22
C ASP A 313 16.15 12.45 34.44
N GLY A 314 16.76 11.62 33.55
CA GLY A 314 16.72 10.16 33.67
C GLY A 314 15.38 9.52 33.27
N ASN A 315 14.45 10.29 32.75
CA ASN A 315 13.11 9.82 32.41
C ASN A 315 13.09 8.91 31.14
N PHE A 316 14.12 9.00 30.31
CA PHE A 316 14.32 8.06 29.21
C PHE A 316 15.80 7.67 29.07
N LYS A 317 16.02 6.51 28.46
CA LYS A 317 17.33 5.86 28.39
C LYS A 317 17.68 5.55 26.94
N GLU A 318 18.91 5.88 26.54
CA GLU A 318 19.48 5.41 25.28
C GLU A 318 19.71 3.89 25.33
N LEU A 319 19.31 3.19 24.25
CA LEU A 319 19.47 1.75 24.13
C LEU A 319 20.64 1.39 23.22
N PHE A 320 20.65 1.94 22.03
CA PHE A 320 21.67 1.72 21.01
C PHE A 320 21.64 2.83 19.97
N THR A 321 22.69 2.85 19.13
CA THR A 321 22.81 3.78 18.01
C THR A 321 22.84 3.01 16.70
N ILE A 322 22.09 3.45 15.71
CA ILE A 322 22.15 2.95 14.35
C ILE A 322 23.35 3.63 13.68
N GLN A 323 24.21 2.86 13.02
CA GLN A 323 25.47 3.38 12.46
C GLN A 323 25.30 4.41 11.33
N ASP A 324 24.19 4.35 10.61
CA ASP A 324 23.86 5.31 9.55
C ASP A 324 23.17 6.55 10.16
N VAL A 325 23.94 7.38 10.84
CA VAL A 325 23.50 8.65 11.46
C VAL A 325 23.06 9.68 10.40
N ASN A 326 22.33 10.70 10.83
CA ASN A 326 21.75 11.76 10.01
C ASN A 326 20.71 11.25 8.99
N TRP A 327 20.05 10.15 9.28
CA TRP A 327 19.10 9.53 8.38
C TRP A 327 17.76 9.27 9.06
N GLU A 328 16.73 9.55 8.31
CA GLU A 328 15.38 9.27 8.75
C GLU A 328 15.17 7.79 8.96
N PHE A 329 14.61 7.41 10.10
CA PHE A 329 14.19 6.04 10.33
C PHE A 329 12.95 5.99 11.25
N LYS A 330 12.12 4.98 11.04
CA LYS A 330 10.89 4.75 11.78
C LYS A 330 10.92 3.40 12.47
N ILE A 331 10.23 3.30 13.60
CA ILE A 331 10.17 2.10 14.44
C ILE A 331 8.75 1.54 14.36
N PHE A 332 8.62 0.24 14.10
CA PHE A 332 7.36 -0.48 14.08
C PHE A 332 7.46 -1.73 14.94
N ILE A 333 6.75 -1.75 16.06
CA ILE A 333 6.81 -2.85 17.01
C ILE A 333 5.83 -3.94 16.58
N HIS A 334 6.32 -5.19 16.58
CA HIS A 334 5.50 -6.35 16.25
C HIS A 334 4.33 -6.49 17.24
N PRO A 335 3.11 -6.91 16.81
CA PRO A 335 1.94 -7.02 17.68
C PRO A 335 2.13 -7.89 18.93
N THR A 336 3.07 -8.85 18.91
CA THR A 336 3.43 -9.65 20.08
C THR A 336 4.44 -8.99 21.02
N GLY A 337 5.00 -7.83 20.65
CA GLY A 337 6.06 -7.15 21.39
C GLY A 337 7.44 -7.81 21.30
N LYS A 338 7.58 -8.99 20.69
CA LYS A 338 8.83 -9.78 20.71
C LYS A 338 9.96 -9.17 19.89
N TYR A 339 9.66 -8.31 18.93
CA TYR A 339 10.66 -7.60 18.12
C TYR A 339 10.07 -6.33 17.52
N CYS A 340 10.93 -5.49 16.96
CA CYS A 340 10.51 -4.38 16.12
C CYS A 340 11.28 -4.38 14.80
N TYR A 341 10.67 -3.80 13.78
CA TYR A 341 11.37 -3.39 12.57
C TYR A 341 11.71 -1.91 12.64
N ILE A 342 12.93 -1.58 12.20
CA ILE A 342 13.41 -0.21 12.06
C ILE A 342 13.66 0.02 10.57
N VAL A 343 12.82 0.85 9.98
CA VAL A 343 12.89 1.18 8.56
C VAL A 343 13.83 2.37 8.37
N VAL A 344 14.99 2.14 7.77
CA VAL A 344 16.03 3.18 7.53
C VAL A 344 15.82 3.76 6.14
N ILE A 345 15.08 4.87 6.08
CA ILE A 345 14.46 5.43 4.88
C ILE A 345 15.51 5.76 3.82
N ASN A 346 16.43 6.67 4.13
CA ASN A 346 17.40 7.21 3.16
C ASN A 346 18.60 6.29 2.87
N LYS A 347 18.63 5.09 3.51
CA LYS A 347 19.67 4.07 3.30
C LYS A 347 19.15 2.76 2.75
N HIS A 348 17.83 2.68 2.48
CA HIS A 348 17.24 1.62 1.66
C HIS A 348 17.28 0.22 2.28
N TYR A 349 17.12 0.10 3.61
CA TYR A 349 17.10 -1.20 4.28
C TYR A 349 16.21 -1.21 5.52
N ILE A 350 15.89 -2.40 6.00
CA ILE A 350 15.11 -2.65 7.20
C ILE A 350 15.94 -3.45 8.19
N LEU A 351 15.99 -2.98 9.43
CA LEU A 351 16.59 -3.67 10.56
C LEU A 351 15.52 -4.38 11.38
N ARG A 352 15.93 -5.43 12.07
CA ARG A 352 15.16 -6.07 13.15
C ARG A 352 15.91 -5.92 14.46
N SER A 353 15.18 -5.60 15.52
CA SER A 353 15.67 -5.58 16.90
C SER A 353 14.77 -6.46 17.75
N ASP A 354 15.33 -7.50 18.35
CA ASP A 354 14.58 -8.43 19.19
C ASP A 354 14.44 -7.88 20.62
N TYR A 355 13.27 -8.09 21.22
CA TYR A 355 13.00 -7.70 22.59
C TYR A 355 13.60 -8.68 23.57
N ASN A 356 14.35 -8.18 24.54
CA ASN A 356 14.98 -8.98 25.58
C ASN A 356 14.16 -8.89 26.87
N GLU A 357 13.52 -9.97 27.26
CA GLU A 357 12.67 -10.05 28.45
C GLU A 357 13.45 -9.87 29.79
N THR A 358 14.74 -10.14 29.79
CA THR A 358 15.58 -9.95 30.99
C THR A 358 15.93 -8.49 31.20
N THR A 359 16.36 -7.80 30.14
CA THR A 359 16.71 -6.36 30.20
C THR A 359 15.51 -5.44 30.03
N LYS A 360 14.34 -6.02 29.67
CA LYS A 360 13.10 -5.30 29.38
C LYS A 360 13.32 -4.17 28.35
N SER A 361 14.05 -4.49 27.27
CA SER A 361 14.36 -3.52 26.20
C SER A 361 14.72 -4.22 24.91
N PHE A 362 14.62 -3.48 23.81
CA PHE A 362 15.11 -3.93 22.50
C PHE A 362 16.64 -4.01 22.48
N ALA A 363 17.18 -5.06 21.86
CA ALA A 363 18.59 -5.32 21.68
C ALA A 363 19.16 -4.56 20.45
N PRO A 364 20.49 -4.44 20.28
CA PRO A 364 21.08 -3.88 19.07
C PRO A 364 20.57 -4.59 17.82
N PRO A 365 20.19 -3.83 16.77
CA PRO A 365 19.51 -4.38 15.61
C PRO A 365 20.45 -5.00 14.57
N TYR A 366 19.89 -5.83 13.70
CA TYR A 366 20.56 -6.42 12.52
C TYR A 366 19.71 -6.29 11.26
N VAL A 367 20.37 -6.35 10.09
CA VAL A 367 19.68 -6.18 8.79
C VAL A 367 18.85 -7.42 8.46
N VAL A 368 17.57 -7.23 8.12
CA VAL A 368 16.66 -8.31 7.69
C VAL A 368 16.21 -8.18 6.25
N ALA A 369 16.27 -6.99 5.66
CA ALA A 369 15.90 -6.77 4.25
C ALA A 369 16.58 -5.53 3.68
N GLY A 370 16.91 -5.58 2.39
CA GLY A 370 17.59 -4.51 1.70
C GLY A 370 19.09 -4.46 1.99
N GLN A 371 19.76 -3.48 1.43
CA GLN A 371 21.19 -3.27 1.62
C GLN A 371 21.50 -1.79 1.75
N ALA A 372 22.25 -1.42 2.77
CA ALA A 372 22.62 -0.03 3.03
C ALA A 372 23.28 0.61 1.82
N ARG A 373 22.78 1.79 1.39
CA ARG A 373 23.28 2.58 0.26
C ARG A 373 23.23 1.89 -1.11
N ASN A 374 22.41 0.86 -1.24
CA ASN A 374 22.22 0.13 -2.49
C ASN A 374 20.72 -0.02 -2.77
N ASP A 375 20.16 1.03 -3.34
CA ASP A 375 18.76 1.10 -3.71
C ASP A 375 18.44 0.28 -4.96
N GLY A 376 17.16 0.10 -5.22
CA GLY A 376 16.63 -0.60 -6.39
C GLY A 376 15.32 -1.29 -6.12
N TRP A 377 14.85 -2.00 -7.13
CA TRP A 377 13.62 -2.78 -7.05
C TRP A 377 13.90 -4.25 -7.41
N VAL A 378 14.20 -5.05 -6.41
CA VAL A 378 14.45 -6.49 -6.55
C VAL A 378 13.73 -7.22 -5.43
N ASP A 379 12.84 -8.15 -5.78
CA ASP A 379 12.28 -9.10 -4.84
C ASP A 379 13.36 -10.15 -4.49
N GLY A 380 13.44 -10.56 -3.23
CA GLY A 380 14.50 -11.47 -2.80
C GLY A 380 14.47 -11.75 -1.30
N VAL A 381 15.50 -12.43 -0.81
CA VAL A 381 15.65 -12.80 0.61
C VAL A 381 16.73 -11.94 1.23
N GLY A 382 16.42 -11.35 2.39
CA GLY A 382 17.39 -10.60 3.18
C GLY A 382 18.08 -9.49 2.40
N THR A 383 19.40 -9.44 2.46
CA THR A 383 20.22 -8.47 1.71
C THR A 383 20.27 -8.72 0.20
N GLY A 384 19.67 -9.79 -0.31
CA GLY A 384 19.46 -9.99 -1.75
C GLY A 384 18.32 -9.13 -2.32
N ALA A 385 17.39 -8.68 -1.50
CA ALA A 385 16.37 -7.72 -1.89
C ALA A 385 16.96 -6.33 -2.13
N ARG A 386 16.34 -5.54 -3.00
CA ARG A 386 16.63 -4.10 -3.16
C ARG A 386 15.35 -3.31 -2.92
N ILE A 387 15.49 -2.25 -2.15
CA ILE A 387 14.43 -1.36 -1.69
C ILE A 387 14.87 0.07 -1.99
N ASN A 388 13.95 1.00 -2.20
CA ASN A 388 14.32 2.41 -2.43
C ASN A 388 13.45 3.37 -1.61
N ARG A 389 13.99 3.90 -0.52
CA ARG A 389 13.29 4.75 0.45
C ARG A 389 12.05 4.06 1.03
N PRO A 390 12.20 2.91 1.72
CA PRO A 390 11.07 2.34 2.46
C PRO A 390 10.56 3.35 3.49
N TYR A 391 9.25 3.44 3.66
CA TYR A 391 8.66 4.43 4.57
C TYR A 391 7.82 3.73 5.67
N GLN A 392 6.55 4.10 5.84
CA GLN A 392 5.71 3.44 6.83
C GLN A 392 5.39 1.99 6.43
N GLY A 393 5.28 1.13 7.45
CA GLY A 393 4.76 -0.22 7.33
C GLY A 393 3.78 -0.57 8.43
N CYS A 394 3.07 -1.68 8.24
CA CYS A 394 2.16 -2.26 9.21
C CYS A 394 2.24 -3.79 9.19
N PHE A 395 2.05 -4.40 10.35
CA PHE A 395 1.97 -5.86 10.48
C PHE A 395 0.57 -6.35 10.14
N VAL A 396 0.50 -7.36 9.30
CA VAL A 396 -0.76 -7.96 8.83
C VAL A 396 -0.73 -9.46 9.06
N LYS A 397 -1.72 -9.97 9.77
CA LYS A 397 -1.83 -11.39 10.05
C LYS A 397 -2.09 -12.19 8.78
N ASN A 398 -1.21 -13.13 8.48
CA ASN A 398 -1.33 -14.03 7.34
C ASN A 398 -2.15 -15.26 7.72
N LYS A 399 -3.34 -15.39 7.13
CA LYS A 399 -4.28 -16.49 7.43
C LYS A 399 -3.68 -17.88 7.15
N ARG A 400 -2.78 -18.00 6.16
CA ARG A 400 -2.09 -19.25 5.86
C ARG A 400 -1.13 -19.63 6.98
N TYR A 401 -0.34 -18.68 7.52
CA TYR A 401 0.57 -18.94 8.64
C TYR A 401 -0.18 -19.35 9.91
N VAL A 402 -1.36 -18.75 10.13
CA VAL A 402 -2.26 -19.16 11.22
C VAL A 402 -2.73 -20.60 11.03
N ALA A 403 -3.15 -20.97 9.83
CA ALA A 403 -3.57 -22.33 9.51
C ALA A 403 -2.43 -23.37 9.58
N GLU A 404 -1.20 -22.94 9.30
CA GLU A 404 0.03 -23.71 9.42
C GLU A 404 0.57 -23.77 10.86
N ASN A 405 -0.06 -23.08 11.83
CA ASN A 405 0.39 -22.94 13.24
C ASN A 405 1.84 -22.45 13.35
N ARG A 406 2.24 -21.46 12.56
CA ARG A 406 3.58 -20.88 12.62
C ARG A 406 3.75 -20.02 13.88
N ASP A 407 4.95 -19.94 14.42
CA ASP A 407 5.29 -19.14 15.59
C ASP A 407 5.10 -17.64 15.33
N ASP A 408 5.41 -17.19 14.12
CA ASP A 408 5.15 -15.84 13.65
C ASP A 408 4.18 -15.90 12.47
N VAL A 409 3.05 -15.21 12.63
CA VAL A 409 1.94 -15.25 11.67
C VAL A 409 1.75 -13.91 10.94
N TYR A 410 2.70 -12.97 11.04
CA TYR A 410 2.55 -11.65 10.49
C TYR A 410 3.54 -11.37 9.35
N ASP A 411 3.04 -10.89 8.23
CA ASP A 411 3.83 -10.22 7.21
C ASP A 411 3.88 -8.70 7.53
N PHE A 412 5.00 -8.06 7.23
CA PHE A 412 5.16 -6.61 7.36
C PHE A 412 5.00 -5.95 6.00
N TYR A 413 3.86 -5.30 5.76
CA TYR A 413 3.60 -4.54 4.55
C TYR A 413 4.15 -3.14 4.68
N PHE A 414 4.83 -2.62 3.65
CA PHE A 414 5.45 -1.30 3.70
C PHE A 414 5.40 -0.56 2.36
N CYS A 415 5.43 0.76 2.45
CA CYS A 415 5.57 1.64 1.30
C CYS A 415 7.02 1.64 0.82
N ASP A 416 7.28 1.20 -0.39
CA ASP A 416 8.59 1.33 -1.05
C ASP A 416 8.53 2.56 -1.96
N ASN A 417 8.76 3.73 -1.34
CA ASN A 417 8.38 5.07 -1.80
C ASN A 417 8.88 5.38 -3.22
N ASN A 418 10.20 5.35 -3.44
CA ASN A 418 10.79 5.67 -4.75
C ASN A 418 10.62 4.54 -5.78
N ASN A 419 10.23 3.35 -5.33
CA ASN A 419 9.83 2.27 -6.22
C ASN A 419 8.34 2.32 -6.59
N HIS A 420 7.59 3.28 -6.06
CA HIS A 420 6.18 3.51 -6.39
C HIS A 420 5.30 2.28 -6.19
N CYS A 421 5.52 1.53 -5.11
CA CYS A 421 4.80 0.29 -4.84
C CYS A 421 4.65 -0.01 -3.34
N ILE A 422 3.75 -0.93 -3.06
CA ILE A 422 3.59 -1.56 -1.75
C ILE A 422 4.26 -2.92 -1.81
N ARG A 423 5.11 -3.22 -0.83
CA ARG A 423 5.80 -4.50 -0.70
C ARG A 423 5.53 -5.11 0.67
N TYR A 424 5.84 -6.37 0.84
CA TYR A 424 5.81 -7.03 2.14
C TYR A 424 7.09 -7.81 2.41
N LEU A 425 7.43 -7.88 3.69
CA LEU A 425 8.52 -8.66 4.26
C LEU A 425 7.91 -9.77 5.12
N THR A 426 8.23 -11.02 4.79
CA THR A 426 7.79 -12.17 5.58
C THR A 426 8.66 -12.36 6.83
N PRO A 427 8.22 -13.10 7.86
CA PRO A 427 9.06 -13.47 9.00
C PRO A 427 10.37 -14.16 8.61
N ASP A 428 10.37 -14.87 7.50
CA ASP A 428 11.55 -15.58 6.95
C ASP A 428 12.50 -14.67 6.16
N GLY A 429 12.25 -13.35 6.13
CA GLY A 429 13.11 -12.36 5.46
C GLY A 429 12.89 -12.25 3.95
N ILE A 430 11.80 -12.76 3.41
CA ILE A 430 11.47 -12.65 1.98
C ILE A 430 10.75 -11.33 1.71
N VAL A 431 11.28 -10.52 0.80
CA VAL A 431 10.65 -9.30 0.30
C VAL A 431 9.99 -9.58 -1.04
N ARG A 432 8.71 -9.17 -1.19
CA ARG A 432 7.97 -9.27 -2.44
C ARG A 432 7.15 -8.03 -2.71
N THR A 433 6.95 -7.74 -3.99
CA THR A 433 6.06 -6.65 -4.43
C THR A 433 4.61 -7.12 -4.37
N TYR A 434 3.79 -6.35 -3.66
CA TYR A 434 2.35 -6.64 -3.47
C TYR A 434 1.49 -5.89 -4.49
N ALA A 435 1.64 -4.57 -4.60
CA ALA A 435 0.82 -3.74 -5.48
C ALA A 435 1.62 -2.57 -6.06
N GLY A 436 1.21 -2.09 -7.23
CA GLY A 436 1.79 -0.93 -7.89
C GLY A 436 2.74 -1.31 -9.04
N ARG A 437 3.27 -0.27 -9.70
CA ARG A 437 4.15 -0.27 -10.87
C ARG A 437 3.48 -0.62 -12.20
N GLY A 438 2.29 -1.19 -12.24
CA GLY A 438 1.62 -1.61 -13.47
C GLY A 438 2.51 -2.47 -14.39
N THR A 439 2.05 -2.81 -15.58
CA THR A 439 2.90 -3.37 -16.66
C THR A 439 3.42 -2.24 -17.55
N SER A 440 4.64 -2.38 -18.05
CA SER A 440 5.26 -1.40 -18.97
C SER A 440 4.45 -1.19 -20.24
N SER A 441 3.68 -2.20 -20.68
CA SER A 441 2.81 -2.13 -21.85
C SER A 441 1.60 -1.20 -21.68
N GLN A 442 1.29 -0.79 -20.45
CA GLN A 442 0.14 0.09 -20.16
C GLN A 442 0.56 1.54 -19.90
N ALA A 443 1.85 1.80 -19.77
CA ALA A 443 2.38 3.14 -19.64
C ALA A 443 2.62 3.73 -21.02
N SER A 444 1.78 4.64 -21.45
CA SER A 444 2.02 5.42 -22.68
C SER A 444 3.32 6.23 -22.62
N ASP A 445 3.84 6.48 -21.43
CA ASP A 445 5.04 7.28 -21.13
C ASP A 445 6.24 6.44 -20.62
N GLY A 446 6.08 5.11 -20.48
CA GLY A 446 7.11 4.22 -19.95
C GLY A 446 7.38 4.32 -18.45
N ASN A 447 6.63 5.15 -17.70
CA ASN A 447 6.80 5.33 -16.27
C ASN A 447 6.22 4.16 -15.47
N THR A 448 6.80 3.91 -14.28
CA THR A 448 6.28 2.93 -13.31
C THR A 448 5.40 3.57 -12.24
N TRP A 449 5.38 4.89 -12.16
CA TRP A 449 4.56 5.68 -11.25
C TRP A 449 3.29 6.19 -11.95
N GLY A 450 2.27 6.47 -11.17
CA GLY A 450 1.00 6.98 -11.65
C GLY A 450 -0.06 6.97 -10.57
N THR A 451 -1.32 7.12 -10.94
CA THR A 451 -2.46 7.12 -10.02
C THR A 451 -3.60 6.22 -10.51
N GLU A 452 -3.27 5.25 -11.35
CA GLU A 452 -4.22 4.30 -11.93
C GLU A 452 -4.74 3.36 -10.86
N ASP A 453 -6.05 3.19 -10.83
CA ASP A 453 -6.77 2.17 -10.05
C ASP A 453 -6.91 0.89 -10.87
N GLY A 454 -7.06 -0.27 -10.23
CA GLY A 454 -7.29 -1.55 -10.91
C GLY A 454 -6.51 -2.72 -10.29
N ASP A 455 -6.20 -3.73 -11.12
CA ASP A 455 -5.44 -4.92 -10.69
C ASP A 455 -4.12 -4.54 -10.01
N LEU A 456 -3.80 -5.25 -8.93
CA LEU A 456 -2.67 -4.90 -8.06
C LEU A 456 -1.34 -4.75 -8.80
N ARG A 457 -1.08 -5.61 -9.80
CA ARG A 457 0.22 -5.72 -10.46
C ARG A 457 0.21 -5.36 -11.95
N GLU A 458 -0.94 -5.50 -12.59
CA GLU A 458 -1.03 -5.27 -14.04
C GLU A 458 -1.42 -3.84 -14.40
N VAL A 459 -2.25 -3.20 -13.55
CA VAL A 459 -2.84 -1.88 -13.83
C VAL A 459 -2.42 -0.83 -12.83
N ALA A 460 -2.57 -1.12 -11.54
CA ALA A 460 -2.44 -0.14 -10.49
C ALA A 460 -1.06 0.48 -10.40
N ARG A 461 -1.03 1.79 -10.16
CA ARG A 461 0.18 2.57 -9.92
C ARG A 461 0.02 3.46 -8.71
N PHE A 462 1.12 3.72 -8.06
CA PHE A 462 1.26 4.72 -7.00
C PHE A 462 2.29 5.76 -7.42
N ASN A 463 2.24 6.93 -6.79
CA ASN A 463 3.24 7.96 -6.98
C ASN A 463 3.85 8.36 -5.63
N SER A 464 4.93 7.67 -5.26
CA SER A 464 5.66 7.86 -3.99
C SER A 464 4.79 7.64 -2.74
N PRO A 465 4.26 6.41 -2.53
CA PRO A 465 3.47 6.11 -1.33
C PRO A 465 4.35 6.21 -0.08
N THR A 466 3.80 6.76 1.02
CA THR A 466 4.54 6.93 2.28
C THR A 466 3.81 6.39 3.49
N GLY A 467 2.49 6.50 3.54
CA GLY A 467 1.66 6.03 4.65
C GLY A 467 0.92 4.75 4.31
N ILE A 468 0.83 3.82 5.27
CA ILE A 468 0.05 2.59 5.14
C ILE A 468 -0.58 2.21 6.48
N ALA A 469 -1.88 1.94 6.46
CA ALA A 469 -2.61 1.36 7.58
C ALA A 469 -3.50 0.22 7.07
N TYR A 470 -3.74 -0.77 7.93
CA TYR A 470 -4.55 -1.93 7.58
C TYR A 470 -5.69 -2.13 8.58
N ASP A 471 -6.91 -2.26 8.06
CA ASP A 471 -8.08 -2.68 8.85
C ASP A 471 -8.30 -4.20 8.69
N GLU A 472 -8.00 -4.94 9.76
CA GLU A 472 -8.15 -6.41 9.78
C GLU A 472 -9.60 -6.83 9.61
N LYS A 473 -10.56 -6.05 10.13
CA LYS A 473 -11.99 -6.39 10.09
C LYS A 473 -12.55 -6.33 8.68
N SER A 474 -12.23 -5.29 7.93
CA SER A 474 -12.70 -5.12 6.55
C SER A 474 -11.75 -5.70 5.51
N ASN A 475 -10.53 -6.10 5.91
CA ASN A 475 -9.44 -6.53 5.03
C ASN A 475 -9.09 -5.45 3.97
N ILE A 476 -8.94 -4.21 4.43
CA ILE A 476 -8.63 -3.06 3.58
C ILE A 476 -7.32 -2.42 4.03
N PHE A 477 -6.42 -2.20 3.07
CA PHE A 477 -5.30 -1.29 3.26
C PHE A 477 -5.69 0.12 2.84
N TYR A 478 -5.22 1.10 3.59
CA TYR A 478 -5.29 2.52 3.28
C TYR A 478 -3.88 3.02 3.03
N ILE A 479 -3.67 3.71 1.92
CA ILE A 479 -2.34 4.12 1.45
C ILE A 479 -2.34 5.63 1.23
N LEU A 480 -1.42 6.35 1.86
CA LEU A 480 -1.12 7.74 1.52
C LEU A 480 -0.19 7.76 0.31
N ASP A 481 -0.75 8.08 -0.83
CA ASP A 481 -0.05 8.19 -2.11
C ASP A 481 0.38 9.64 -2.33
N THR A 482 1.50 10.00 -1.74
CA THR A 482 1.93 11.37 -1.45
C THR A 482 2.02 12.27 -2.69
N LYS A 483 2.78 11.88 -3.71
CA LYS A 483 2.87 12.68 -4.95
C LYS A 483 1.64 12.48 -5.84
N GLY A 484 0.90 11.40 -5.65
CA GLY A 484 -0.42 11.19 -6.22
C GLY A 484 -1.50 12.06 -5.57
N ARG A 485 -1.21 12.61 -4.37
CA ARG A 485 -2.12 13.45 -3.55
C ARG A 485 -3.45 12.78 -3.28
N LYS A 486 -3.39 11.49 -2.95
CA LYS A 486 -4.57 10.66 -2.75
C LYS A 486 -4.42 9.78 -1.52
N ILE A 487 -5.55 9.47 -0.91
CA ILE A 487 -5.66 8.27 -0.08
C ILE A 487 -6.22 7.16 -0.96
N ARG A 488 -5.43 6.10 -1.12
CA ARG A 488 -5.79 4.92 -1.93
C ARG A 488 -6.21 3.77 -1.03
N THR A 489 -6.93 2.83 -1.56
CA THR A 489 -7.29 1.59 -0.87
C THR A 489 -6.80 0.38 -1.66
N ILE A 490 -6.45 -0.70 -0.94
CA ILE A 490 -6.34 -2.04 -1.53
C ILE A 490 -7.39 -2.89 -0.84
N SER A 491 -8.40 -3.30 -1.59
CA SER A 491 -9.55 -4.03 -1.06
C SER A 491 -10.08 -5.02 -2.09
N MET A 492 -10.93 -5.95 -1.62
CA MET A 492 -11.70 -6.77 -2.56
C MET A 492 -12.60 -5.85 -3.39
N GLU A 493 -12.62 -6.02 -4.71
CA GLU A 493 -13.50 -5.27 -5.59
C GLU A 493 -14.98 -5.43 -5.19
N LYS A 494 -15.75 -4.34 -5.33
CA LYS A 494 -17.15 -4.26 -4.89
C LYS A 494 -18.10 -4.79 -5.95
#